data_bc55a2bc9eb5b9215e5d4c5b3ad0a08b
#
_entry.id   bc55a2bc9eb5b9215e5d4c5b3ad0a08b
#
_cell.length_a   1.000
_cell.length_b   1.000
_cell.length_c   1.000
_cell.angle_alpha   90.00
_cell.angle_beta   90.00
_cell.angle_gamma   90.00
#
_symmetry.space_group_name_H-M   'P 1'
#
loop_
_entity.id
_entity.type
_entity.pdbx_description
1 polymer ?
#
loop_
_entity_poly.entity_id
_entity_poly.type
_entity_poly.pdbx_seq_one_letter_code
_entity_poly.pdbx_strand_id
1 'polypeptide(L)'
;MSENIVSKTSVVANITEISTKQLCEFSDKQILRLSGRPQPFLEYSPETLYELVESIKEHGIINPVTVRETKNGKYEILSGRNRVRAAKKLGIRSVPAIIKENISDDEAALIMLDSNLRQRQSLKYSEKAYAYRMQTEIFNRQGKRTDLTSCTECTKIDTLGDAGHKNNESRRTVAYLIRLTYLLPGLLKLVDDEKIPYKAGAELSYLPVDIQSYILKNVAGIYKISLAQAQELKKLNNNGSLTAESVLTVFKKPSEDKKDKIKITLSKGLFKNYPELLKDTGKLQKLFSQFIKEYAERQGY
;
A
#
# COMPACT_ATOMS: atom_id res chain seq x y z
N MET A 1 -25.82 40.16 -8.89
CA MET A 1 -26.30 39.03 -8.04
C MET A 1 -26.98 38.06 -8.96
N SER A 2 -26.33 36.99 -9.28
CA SER A 2 -26.93 35.84 -9.97
C SER A 2 -26.10 34.65 -9.61
N GLU A 3 -26.60 33.88 -8.64
CA GLU A 3 -26.00 32.63 -8.14
C GLU A 3 -26.12 31.54 -9.21
N ASN A 4 -24.99 31.14 -9.77
CA ASN A 4 -24.92 29.94 -10.57
C ASN A 4 -24.88 28.71 -9.62
N ILE A 5 -26.06 28.20 -9.31
CA ILE A 5 -26.22 26.87 -8.69
C ILE A 5 -25.91 25.84 -9.77
N VAL A 6 -24.68 25.32 -9.76
CA VAL A 6 -24.33 24.14 -10.54
C VAL A 6 -25.05 22.95 -9.90
N SER A 7 -26.18 22.56 -10.48
CA SER A 7 -26.91 21.34 -10.13
C SER A 7 -26.01 20.13 -10.37
N LYS A 8 -25.51 19.52 -9.28
CA LYS A 8 -24.97 18.15 -9.33
C LYS A 8 -26.13 17.22 -9.70
N THR A 9 -26.30 16.95 -10.98
CA THR A 9 -27.18 15.91 -11.46
C THR A 9 -26.66 14.59 -10.89
N SER A 10 -27.30 14.06 -9.87
CA SER A 10 -27.08 12.69 -9.39
C SER A 10 -27.51 11.77 -10.51
N VAL A 11 -26.53 11.25 -11.25
CA VAL A 11 -26.78 10.15 -12.22
C VAL A 11 -27.21 8.96 -11.37
N VAL A 12 -28.52 8.70 -11.34
CA VAL A 12 -29.08 7.48 -10.77
C VAL A 12 -28.54 6.34 -11.63
N ALA A 13 -27.57 5.62 -11.11
CA ALA A 13 -27.01 4.47 -11.82
C ALA A 13 -28.11 3.42 -11.98
N ASN A 14 -28.50 3.11 -13.21
CA ASN A 14 -29.47 2.06 -13.50
C ASN A 14 -28.91 0.72 -13.01
N ILE A 15 -29.60 0.13 -12.02
CA ILE A 15 -29.28 -1.20 -11.49
C ILE A 15 -30.04 -2.21 -12.33
N THR A 16 -29.33 -3.18 -12.88
CA THR A 16 -29.88 -4.23 -13.74
C THR A 16 -29.54 -5.60 -13.15
N GLU A 17 -30.46 -6.54 -13.19
CA GLU A 17 -30.20 -7.92 -12.82
C GLU A 17 -29.44 -8.66 -13.92
N ILE A 18 -28.23 -9.14 -13.62
CA ILE A 18 -27.39 -9.88 -14.55
C ILE A 18 -27.22 -11.33 -14.10
N SER A 19 -27.42 -12.28 -15.01
CA SER A 19 -27.19 -13.68 -14.73
C SER A 19 -25.75 -13.97 -14.31
N THR A 20 -25.58 -14.73 -13.21
CA THR A 20 -24.25 -15.14 -12.73
C THR A 20 -23.45 -15.96 -13.75
N LYS A 21 -24.13 -16.59 -14.73
CA LYS A 21 -23.49 -17.32 -15.85
C LYS A 21 -22.89 -16.40 -16.90
N GLN A 22 -23.40 -15.17 -17.03
CA GLN A 22 -22.89 -14.16 -17.98
C GLN A 22 -21.71 -13.38 -17.40
N LEU A 23 -21.42 -13.51 -16.09
CA LEU A 23 -20.35 -12.80 -15.42
C LEU A 23 -19.01 -13.53 -15.59
N CYS A 24 -18.00 -12.80 -16.05
CA CYS A 24 -16.61 -13.26 -16.17
C CYS A 24 -15.67 -12.35 -15.38
N GLU A 25 -14.50 -12.87 -15.01
CA GLU A 25 -13.47 -12.08 -14.33
C GLU A 25 -12.76 -11.16 -15.32
N PHE A 26 -12.16 -10.10 -14.80
CA PHE A 26 -11.38 -9.14 -15.57
C PHE A 26 -10.19 -9.82 -16.26
N SER A 27 -9.85 -9.39 -17.47
CA SER A 27 -8.84 -10.03 -18.31
C SER A 27 -7.46 -10.15 -17.65
N ASP A 28 -7.02 -11.38 -17.36
CA ASP A 28 -5.72 -11.66 -16.78
C ASP A 28 -4.54 -11.19 -17.64
N LYS A 29 -4.68 -11.23 -18.96
CA LYS A 29 -3.61 -10.80 -19.90
C LYS A 29 -3.26 -9.32 -19.71
N GLN A 30 -4.27 -8.49 -19.53
CA GLN A 30 -4.06 -7.05 -19.32
C GLN A 30 -3.51 -6.76 -17.95
N ILE A 31 -4.06 -7.41 -16.92
CA ILE A 31 -3.56 -7.29 -15.54
C ILE A 31 -2.09 -7.71 -15.47
N LEU A 32 -1.73 -8.86 -16.05
CA LEU A 32 -0.36 -9.37 -16.07
C LEU A 32 0.61 -8.38 -16.73
N ARG A 33 0.21 -7.78 -17.85
CA ARG A 33 1.04 -6.79 -18.57
C ARG A 33 1.30 -5.55 -17.72
N LEU A 34 0.33 -5.11 -16.91
CA LEU A 34 0.41 -3.86 -16.15
C LEU A 34 1.01 -4.04 -14.76
N SER A 35 0.71 -5.15 -14.09
CA SER A 35 1.12 -5.37 -12.70
C SER A 35 2.27 -6.36 -12.53
N GLY A 36 2.56 -7.17 -13.57
CA GLY A 36 3.48 -8.30 -13.47
C GLY A 36 2.89 -9.51 -12.74
N ARG A 37 1.58 -9.50 -12.44
CA ARG A 37 0.81 -10.60 -11.82
C ARG A 37 -0.57 -10.71 -12.48
N PRO A 38 -1.14 -11.92 -12.56
CA PRO A 38 -2.48 -12.13 -13.15
C PRO A 38 -3.59 -11.35 -12.43
N GLN A 39 -3.50 -11.25 -11.09
CA GLN A 39 -4.45 -10.50 -10.27
C GLN A 39 -3.71 -9.82 -9.12
N PRO A 40 -3.76 -8.46 -8.99
CA PRO A 40 -3.09 -7.75 -7.90
C PRO A 40 -3.70 -8.05 -6.53
N PHE A 41 -5.01 -8.30 -6.47
CA PHE A 41 -5.72 -8.52 -5.22
C PHE A 41 -5.92 -10.01 -4.95
N LEU A 42 -5.55 -10.45 -3.76
CA LEU A 42 -5.74 -11.82 -3.31
C LEU A 42 -7.23 -12.13 -3.12
N GLU A 43 -7.56 -13.38 -3.26
CA GLU A 43 -8.89 -13.88 -2.90
C GLU A 43 -9.11 -13.79 -1.40
N TYR A 44 -10.36 -13.69 -0.99
CA TYR A 44 -10.71 -13.78 0.43
C TYR A 44 -10.33 -15.15 0.98
N SER A 45 -9.92 -15.18 2.26
CA SER A 45 -9.74 -16.44 2.96
C SER A 45 -11.07 -17.21 2.99
N PRO A 46 -11.03 -18.54 3.17
CA PRO A 46 -12.25 -19.34 3.31
C PRO A 46 -13.21 -18.80 4.36
N GLU A 47 -12.65 -18.31 5.49
CA GLU A 47 -13.41 -17.77 6.61
C GLU A 47 -14.11 -16.46 6.22
N THR A 48 -13.38 -15.50 5.65
CA THR A 48 -13.95 -14.21 5.20
C THR A 48 -14.97 -14.40 4.08
N LEU A 49 -14.74 -15.39 3.20
CA LEU A 49 -15.71 -15.71 2.17
C LEU A 49 -16.98 -16.35 2.75
N TYR A 50 -16.84 -17.20 3.79
CA TYR A 50 -17.97 -17.79 4.51
C TYR A 50 -18.83 -16.72 5.18
N GLU A 51 -18.22 -15.76 5.90
CA GLU A 51 -18.92 -14.61 6.49
C GLU A 51 -19.70 -13.81 5.44
N LEU A 52 -19.11 -13.58 4.27
CA LEU A 52 -19.79 -12.91 3.17
C LEU A 52 -20.95 -13.74 2.60
N VAL A 53 -20.82 -15.07 2.52
CA VAL A 53 -21.88 -15.97 2.08
C VAL A 53 -23.07 -15.92 3.05
N GLU A 54 -22.83 -16.00 4.36
CA GLU A 54 -23.91 -15.91 5.36
C GLU A 54 -24.58 -14.52 5.33
N SER A 55 -23.81 -13.44 5.21
CA SER A 55 -24.37 -12.09 5.07
C SER A 55 -25.25 -11.95 3.81
N ILE A 56 -24.83 -12.50 2.67
CA ILE A 56 -25.64 -12.45 1.43
C ILE A 56 -26.88 -13.35 1.53
N LYS A 57 -26.80 -14.45 2.24
CA LYS A 57 -27.95 -15.34 2.49
C LYS A 57 -29.03 -14.63 3.33
N GLU A 58 -28.62 -13.84 4.30
CA GLU A 58 -29.52 -13.12 5.20
C GLU A 58 -30.12 -11.85 4.57
N HIS A 59 -29.27 -11.05 3.91
CA HIS A 59 -29.64 -9.68 3.49
C HIS A 59 -29.67 -9.49 1.98
N GLY A 60 -29.30 -10.52 1.20
CA GLY A 60 -29.09 -10.38 -0.23
C GLY A 60 -27.84 -9.56 -0.57
N ILE A 61 -27.70 -9.21 -1.83
CA ILE A 61 -26.59 -8.34 -2.31
C ILE A 61 -27.05 -6.88 -2.23
N ILE A 62 -26.77 -6.21 -1.13
CA ILE A 62 -27.17 -4.81 -0.86
C ILE A 62 -26.46 -3.87 -1.83
N ASN A 63 -25.15 -4.03 -2.01
CA ASN A 63 -24.35 -3.20 -2.90
C ASN A 63 -24.20 -3.87 -4.27
N PRO A 64 -24.72 -3.29 -5.38
CA PRO A 64 -24.61 -3.87 -6.70
C PRO A 64 -23.15 -4.06 -7.14
N VAL A 65 -22.88 -5.07 -7.95
CA VAL A 65 -21.59 -5.25 -8.59
C VAL A 65 -21.42 -4.25 -9.73
N THR A 66 -20.18 -3.87 -10.04
CA THR A 66 -19.90 -3.02 -11.21
C THR A 66 -19.30 -3.88 -12.31
N VAL A 67 -19.86 -3.77 -13.50
CA VAL A 67 -19.48 -4.57 -14.67
C VAL A 67 -19.37 -3.71 -15.93
N ARG A 68 -18.69 -4.24 -16.95
CA ARG A 68 -18.79 -3.72 -18.32
C ARG A 68 -19.12 -4.85 -19.28
N GLU A 69 -19.80 -4.52 -20.35
CA GLU A 69 -20.07 -5.49 -21.42
C GLU A 69 -18.80 -5.77 -22.23
N THR A 70 -18.60 -7.05 -22.57
CA THR A 70 -17.52 -7.50 -23.45
C THR A 70 -18.05 -7.75 -24.86
N LYS A 71 -17.18 -7.77 -25.85
CA LYS A 71 -17.52 -8.04 -27.26
C LYS A 71 -18.27 -9.38 -27.49
N ASN A 72 -18.20 -10.28 -26.51
CA ASN A 72 -18.81 -11.62 -26.59
C ASN A 72 -20.18 -11.69 -25.86
N GLY A 73 -20.80 -10.57 -25.53
CA GLY A 73 -22.08 -10.53 -24.82
C GLY A 73 -22.00 -11.02 -23.36
N LYS A 74 -20.80 -11.13 -22.78
CA LYS A 74 -20.57 -11.38 -21.35
C LYS A 74 -20.28 -10.07 -20.64
N TYR A 75 -20.41 -10.09 -19.32
CA TYR A 75 -20.13 -8.96 -18.46
C TYR A 75 -18.87 -9.21 -17.62
N GLU A 76 -17.87 -8.36 -17.79
CA GLU A 76 -16.61 -8.40 -17.06
C GLU A 76 -16.74 -7.67 -15.72
N ILE A 77 -16.39 -8.34 -14.63
CA ILE A 77 -16.54 -7.81 -13.26
C ILE A 77 -15.42 -6.83 -12.97
N LEU A 78 -15.75 -5.56 -12.75
CA LEU A 78 -14.82 -4.51 -12.34
C LEU A 78 -14.78 -4.35 -10.82
N SER A 79 -15.92 -4.52 -10.13
CA SER A 79 -16.02 -4.49 -8.67
C SER A 79 -17.03 -5.50 -8.16
N GLY A 80 -16.72 -6.16 -7.06
CA GLY A 80 -17.60 -7.11 -6.41
C GLY A 80 -17.36 -8.59 -6.75
N ARG A 81 -16.16 -8.97 -7.20
CA ARG A 81 -15.78 -10.35 -7.51
C ARG A 81 -16.17 -11.34 -6.39
N ASN A 82 -15.87 -11.02 -5.14
CA ASN A 82 -16.20 -11.91 -4.02
C ASN A 82 -17.70 -12.01 -3.76
N ARG A 83 -18.48 -10.94 -4.02
CA ARG A 83 -19.96 -10.98 -3.98
C ARG A 83 -20.53 -11.95 -5.03
N VAL A 84 -19.99 -11.90 -6.24
CA VAL A 84 -20.38 -12.84 -7.32
C VAL A 84 -19.99 -14.28 -6.95
N ARG A 85 -18.81 -14.49 -6.36
CA ARG A 85 -18.38 -15.84 -5.91
C ARG A 85 -19.28 -16.37 -4.80
N ALA A 86 -19.64 -15.54 -3.83
CA ALA A 86 -20.57 -15.91 -2.76
C ALA A 86 -21.97 -16.21 -3.33
N ALA A 87 -22.48 -15.39 -4.26
CA ALA A 87 -23.74 -15.63 -4.94
C ALA A 87 -23.76 -16.97 -5.69
N LYS A 88 -22.68 -17.28 -6.41
CA LYS A 88 -22.52 -18.57 -7.11
C LYS A 88 -22.53 -19.75 -6.12
N LYS A 89 -21.89 -19.63 -4.94
CA LYS A 89 -21.92 -20.67 -3.90
C LYS A 89 -23.32 -20.88 -3.32
N LEU A 90 -24.13 -19.84 -3.23
CA LEU A 90 -25.52 -19.89 -2.78
C LEU A 90 -26.51 -20.33 -3.87
N GLY A 91 -26.05 -20.56 -5.11
CA GLY A 91 -26.91 -20.90 -6.24
C GLY A 91 -27.78 -19.75 -6.75
N ILE A 92 -27.47 -18.49 -6.38
CA ILE A 92 -28.17 -17.29 -6.82
C ILE A 92 -27.99 -17.14 -8.34
N ARG A 93 -29.09 -17.03 -9.07
CA ARG A 93 -29.08 -17.04 -10.56
C ARG A 93 -28.75 -15.69 -11.14
N SER A 94 -29.11 -14.59 -10.49
CA SER A 94 -28.82 -13.21 -10.93
C SER A 94 -28.32 -12.36 -9.77
N VAL A 95 -27.60 -11.29 -10.09
CA VAL A 95 -27.09 -10.33 -9.11
C VAL A 95 -27.35 -8.91 -9.59
N PRO A 96 -27.63 -7.96 -8.68
CA PRO A 96 -27.81 -6.56 -9.04
C PRO A 96 -26.44 -5.98 -9.49
N ALA A 97 -26.43 -5.34 -10.66
CA ALA A 97 -25.25 -4.83 -11.30
C ALA A 97 -25.45 -3.42 -11.85
N ILE A 98 -24.37 -2.63 -11.83
CA ILE A 98 -24.26 -1.34 -12.53
C ILE A 98 -23.38 -1.59 -13.77
N ILE A 99 -23.94 -1.38 -14.95
CA ILE A 99 -23.21 -1.52 -16.20
C ILE A 99 -22.49 -0.22 -16.53
N LYS A 100 -21.18 -0.29 -16.77
CA LYS A 100 -20.37 0.81 -17.30
C LYS A 100 -20.23 0.65 -18.79
N GLU A 101 -20.91 1.50 -19.53
CA GLU A 101 -20.89 1.51 -20.99
C GLU A 101 -19.74 2.34 -21.54
N ASN A 102 -19.25 1.99 -22.72
CA ASN A 102 -18.29 2.77 -23.51
C ASN A 102 -16.98 3.13 -22.77
N ILE A 103 -16.54 2.32 -21.81
CA ILE A 103 -15.29 2.52 -21.11
C ILE A 103 -14.14 1.72 -21.76
N SER A 104 -12.97 2.35 -21.80
CA SER A 104 -11.73 1.73 -22.27
C SER A 104 -11.22 0.67 -21.27
N ASP A 105 -10.29 -0.17 -21.73
CA ASP A 105 -9.63 -1.15 -20.86
C ASP A 105 -8.88 -0.49 -19.69
N ASP A 106 -8.26 0.67 -19.92
CA ASP A 106 -7.54 1.41 -18.90
C ASP A 106 -8.49 1.98 -17.83
N GLU A 107 -9.65 2.52 -18.25
CA GLU A 107 -10.68 3.00 -17.32
C GLU A 107 -11.29 1.85 -16.51
N ALA A 108 -11.56 0.72 -17.16
CA ALA A 108 -12.05 -0.49 -16.48
C ALA A 108 -11.05 -0.98 -15.43
N ALA A 109 -9.75 -0.99 -15.76
CA ALA A 109 -8.69 -1.33 -14.81
C ALA A 109 -8.63 -0.34 -13.65
N LEU A 110 -8.74 0.97 -13.89
CA LEU A 110 -8.77 1.98 -12.84
C LEU A 110 -9.96 1.80 -11.90
N ILE A 111 -11.15 1.50 -12.42
CA ILE A 111 -12.34 1.23 -11.59
C ILE A 111 -12.10 0.02 -10.68
N MET A 112 -11.50 -1.06 -11.22
CA MET A 112 -11.15 -2.25 -10.45
C MET A 112 -10.15 -1.92 -9.34
N LEU A 113 -9.10 -1.14 -9.63
CA LEU A 113 -8.08 -0.74 -8.66
C LEU A 113 -8.66 0.16 -7.57
N ASP A 114 -9.35 1.22 -7.95
CA ASP A 114 -9.93 2.21 -7.02
C ASP A 114 -10.93 1.55 -6.07
N SER A 115 -11.79 0.64 -6.58
CA SER A 115 -12.78 -0.04 -5.75
C SER A 115 -12.12 -0.92 -4.67
N ASN A 116 -11.03 -1.62 -5.00
CA ASN A 116 -10.33 -2.47 -4.04
C ASN A 116 -9.45 -1.66 -3.07
N LEU A 117 -8.70 -0.66 -3.56
CA LEU A 117 -7.83 0.16 -2.72
C LEU A 117 -8.61 0.95 -1.66
N ARG A 118 -9.85 1.37 -1.97
CA ARG A 118 -10.69 2.17 -1.05
C ARG A 118 -11.60 1.33 -0.16
N GLN A 119 -12.12 0.20 -0.68
CA GLN A 119 -13.17 -0.55 0.01
C GLN A 119 -12.62 -1.67 0.92
N ARG A 120 -11.41 -2.17 0.65
CA ARG A 120 -10.80 -3.21 1.48
C ARG A 120 -10.05 -2.59 2.66
N GLN A 121 -10.49 -2.88 3.89
CA GLN A 121 -9.88 -2.38 5.12
C GLN A 121 -8.47 -2.95 5.38
N SER A 122 -8.17 -4.16 4.91
CA SER A 122 -6.90 -4.83 5.15
C SER A 122 -6.30 -5.40 3.85
N LEU A 123 -5.66 -4.52 3.05
CA LEU A 123 -4.86 -4.96 1.92
C LEU A 123 -3.43 -5.27 2.37
N LYS A 124 -2.88 -6.40 1.92
CA LYS A 124 -1.47 -6.72 2.10
C LYS A 124 -0.58 -5.74 1.34
N TYR A 125 0.65 -5.57 1.79
CA TYR A 125 1.62 -4.70 1.13
C TYR A 125 1.88 -5.10 -0.32
N SER A 126 1.92 -6.41 -0.61
CA SER A 126 2.05 -6.92 -1.98
C SER A 126 0.86 -6.53 -2.87
N GLU A 127 -0.37 -6.58 -2.36
CA GLU A 127 -1.58 -6.19 -3.10
C GLU A 127 -1.53 -4.69 -3.44
N LYS A 128 -1.23 -3.85 -2.46
CA LYS A 128 -1.04 -2.39 -2.67
C LYS A 128 0.08 -2.12 -3.67
N ALA A 129 1.22 -2.82 -3.56
CA ALA A 129 2.38 -2.65 -4.42
C ALA A 129 2.04 -2.88 -5.91
N TYR A 130 1.42 -3.99 -6.22
CA TYR A 130 1.02 -4.31 -7.60
C TYR A 130 -0.13 -3.43 -8.10
N ALA A 131 -1.08 -3.06 -7.23
CA ALA A 131 -2.16 -2.16 -7.58
C ALA A 131 -1.63 -0.76 -7.95
N TYR A 132 -0.74 -0.18 -7.13
CA TYR A 132 -0.13 1.12 -7.43
C TYR A 132 0.78 1.08 -8.67
N ARG A 133 1.53 -0.01 -8.87
CA ARG A 133 2.31 -0.19 -10.10
C ARG A 133 1.40 -0.16 -11.34
N MET A 134 0.31 -0.90 -11.32
CA MET A 134 -0.67 -0.93 -12.41
C MET A 134 -1.29 0.45 -12.65
N GLN A 135 -1.69 1.15 -11.57
CA GLN A 135 -2.28 2.49 -11.64
C GLN A 135 -1.31 3.50 -12.27
N THR A 136 -0.05 3.51 -11.84
CA THR A 136 0.98 4.43 -12.38
C THR A 136 1.31 4.12 -13.84
N GLU A 137 1.33 2.85 -14.25
CA GLU A 137 1.52 2.45 -15.65
C GLU A 137 0.39 2.97 -16.55
N ILE A 138 -0.86 2.91 -16.07
CA ILE A 138 -2.01 3.46 -16.80
C ILE A 138 -1.87 4.98 -16.94
N PHE A 139 -1.56 5.70 -15.86
CA PHE A 139 -1.39 7.16 -15.90
C PHE A 139 -0.23 7.59 -16.81
N ASN A 140 0.90 6.87 -16.77
CA ASN A 140 2.04 7.14 -17.65
C ASN A 140 1.67 7.00 -19.14
N ARG A 141 0.79 6.04 -19.50
CA ARG A 141 0.33 5.87 -20.87
C ARG A 141 -0.67 6.95 -21.28
N GLN A 142 -1.53 7.37 -20.38
CA GLN A 142 -2.48 8.46 -20.63
C GLN A 142 -1.73 9.79 -20.81
N GLY A 143 -0.70 10.08 -19.99
CA GLY A 143 0.15 11.24 -20.13
C GLY A 143 0.89 11.32 -21.48
N LYS A 144 1.42 10.20 -21.96
CA LYS A 144 2.07 10.14 -23.29
C LYS A 144 1.11 10.39 -24.45
N ARG A 145 -0.18 10.12 -24.29
CA ARG A 145 -1.20 10.40 -25.32
C ARG A 145 -1.57 11.88 -25.40
N THR A 146 -1.48 12.61 -24.30
CA THR A 146 -1.75 14.06 -24.28
C THR A 146 -0.62 14.88 -24.89
N ASP A 147 0.62 14.38 -24.90
CA ASP A 147 1.77 15.06 -25.56
C ASP A 147 1.64 15.14 -27.08
N LEU A 148 0.71 14.41 -27.70
CA LEU A 148 0.43 14.46 -29.14
C LEU A 148 -0.58 15.57 -29.54
N THR A 149 -1.23 16.21 -28.60
CA THR A 149 -2.09 17.37 -28.81
C THR A 149 -1.45 18.58 -28.16
N SER A 150 -0.90 19.50 -29.00
CA SER A 150 -0.18 20.69 -28.63
C SER A 150 -0.89 21.50 -27.52
N CYS A 151 -0.43 21.35 -26.28
CA CYS A 151 -0.81 22.20 -25.17
C CYS A 151 0.43 22.86 -24.57
N THR A 152 0.50 24.18 -24.66
CA THR A 152 1.65 25.01 -24.27
C THR A 152 1.91 25.09 -22.77
N GLU A 153 1.12 24.39 -21.94
CA GLU A 153 1.26 24.31 -20.48
C GLU A 153 1.07 22.86 -19.99
N CYS A 154 1.94 21.96 -20.43
CA CYS A 154 1.98 20.61 -19.86
C CYS A 154 2.70 20.63 -18.52
N THR A 155 1.98 20.82 -17.43
CA THR A 155 2.41 20.41 -16.08
C THR A 155 2.79 18.92 -16.13
N LYS A 156 4.04 18.59 -15.77
CA LYS A 156 4.50 17.21 -15.67
C LYS A 156 3.51 16.45 -14.79
N ILE A 157 2.81 15.48 -15.37
CA ILE A 157 1.84 14.64 -14.65
C ILE A 157 2.61 13.91 -13.55
N ASP A 158 2.31 14.23 -12.28
CA ASP A 158 2.87 13.51 -11.14
C ASP A 158 2.08 12.23 -10.89
N THR A 159 2.32 11.22 -11.72
CA THR A 159 1.60 9.93 -11.66
C THR A 159 1.64 9.26 -10.30
N LEU A 160 2.73 9.43 -9.54
CA LEU A 160 2.85 8.90 -8.17
C LEU A 160 2.04 9.73 -7.17
N GLY A 161 2.04 11.05 -7.33
CA GLY A 161 1.22 11.95 -6.51
C GLY A 161 -0.26 11.72 -6.77
N ASP A 162 -0.68 11.61 -8.02
CA ASP A 162 -2.07 11.38 -8.40
C ASP A 162 -2.59 10.04 -7.89
N ALA A 163 -1.78 8.97 -7.99
CA ALA A 163 -2.11 7.66 -7.43
C ALA A 163 -2.23 7.71 -5.90
N GLY A 164 -1.36 8.46 -5.23
CA GLY A 164 -1.38 8.65 -3.78
C GLY A 164 -2.60 9.45 -3.31
N HIS A 165 -2.84 10.61 -3.91
CA HIS A 165 -3.96 11.51 -3.55
C HIS A 165 -5.32 10.80 -3.61
N LYS A 166 -5.55 9.98 -4.63
CA LYS A 166 -6.79 9.21 -4.75
C LYS A 166 -7.04 8.26 -3.60
N ASN A 167 -5.99 7.81 -2.91
CA ASN A 167 -6.06 6.78 -1.87
C ASN A 167 -5.54 7.25 -0.50
N ASN A 168 -5.41 8.57 -0.27
CA ASN A 168 -4.90 9.17 0.97
C ASN A 168 -3.47 8.72 1.35
N GLU A 169 -2.65 8.38 0.36
CA GLU A 169 -1.25 7.99 0.56
C GLU A 169 -0.31 9.07 0.03
N SER A 170 0.84 9.22 0.67
CA SER A 170 1.86 10.16 0.17
C SER A 170 2.54 9.61 -1.09
N ARG A 171 3.00 10.49 -1.99
CA ARG A 171 3.84 10.15 -3.14
C ARG A 171 5.01 9.22 -2.75
N ARG A 172 5.66 9.52 -1.62
CA ARG A 172 6.78 8.72 -1.11
C ARG A 172 6.35 7.31 -0.70
N THR A 173 5.19 7.17 -0.06
CA THR A 173 4.61 5.87 0.30
C THR A 173 4.33 5.04 -0.94
N VAL A 174 3.70 5.64 -1.97
CA VAL A 174 3.43 4.97 -3.24
C VAL A 174 4.74 4.48 -3.89
N ALA A 175 5.78 5.32 -3.91
CA ALA A 175 7.08 4.94 -4.45
C ALA A 175 7.71 3.74 -3.71
N TYR A 176 7.66 3.72 -2.37
CA TYR A 176 8.11 2.57 -1.58
C TYR A 176 7.29 1.31 -1.87
N LEU A 177 5.97 1.43 -1.96
CA LEU A 177 5.10 0.29 -2.25
C LEU A 177 5.41 -0.30 -3.63
N ILE A 178 5.51 0.53 -4.67
CA ILE A 178 5.87 0.06 -6.02
C ILE A 178 7.23 -0.66 -6.00
N ARG A 179 8.20 -0.17 -5.24
CA ARG A 179 9.51 -0.82 -5.13
C ARG A 179 9.44 -2.25 -4.59
N LEU A 180 8.45 -2.57 -3.74
CA LEU A 180 8.24 -3.93 -3.25
C LEU A 180 7.99 -4.96 -4.36
N THR A 181 7.49 -4.53 -5.52
CA THR A 181 7.26 -5.45 -6.67
C THR A 181 8.55 -6.05 -7.24
N TYR A 182 9.72 -5.52 -6.86
CA TYR A 182 11.04 -6.01 -7.27
C TYR A 182 11.72 -6.89 -6.22
N LEU A 183 11.02 -7.19 -5.10
CA LEU A 183 11.49 -8.16 -4.11
C LEU A 183 11.26 -9.59 -4.60
N LEU A 184 12.16 -10.49 -4.20
CA LEU A 184 11.89 -11.92 -4.31
C LEU A 184 10.59 -12.29 -3.57
N PRO A 185 9.77 -13.22 -4.13
CA PRO A 185 8.47 -13.57 -3.54
C PRO A 185 8.56 -13.97 -2.05
N GLY A 186 9.64 -14.65 -1.64
CA GLY A 186 9.84 -15.02 -0.24
C GLY A 186 10.04 -13.82 0.70
N LEU A 187 10.80 -12.80 0.27
CA LEU A 187 10.98 -11.56 1.03
C LEU A 187 9.70 -10.73 1.04
N LEU A 188 9.00 -10.66 -0.09
CA LEU A 188 7.72 -9.96 -0.19
C LEU A 188 6.66 -10.58 0.75
N LYS A 189 6.63 -11.91 0.87
CA LYS A 189 5.78 -12.59 1.84
C LYS A 189 6.11 -12.21 3.27
N LEU A 190 7.40 -12.07 3.62
CA LEU A 190 7.79 -11.62 4.97
C LEU A 190 7.39 -10.16 5.24
N VAL A 191 7.29 -9.31 4.21
CA VAL A 191 6.72 -7.97 4.34
C VAL A 191 5.21 -8.03 4.55
N ASP A 192 4.50 -8.90 3.83
CA ASP A 192 3.06 -9.13 4.02
C ASP A 192 2.72 -9.69 5.41
N ASP A 193 3.62 -10.51 5.97
CA ASP A 193 3.53 -11.09 7.32
C ASP A 193 4.04 -10.13 8.42
N GLU A 194 4.34 -8.87 8.07
CA GLU A 194 4.88 -7.81 8.94
C GLU A 194 6.21 -8.15 9.67
N LYS A 195 6.89 -9.22 9.23
CA LYS A 195 8.22 -9.60 9.75
C LYS A 195 9.32 -8.67 9.26
N ILE A 196 9.15 -8.06 8.09
CA ILE A 196 10.02 -7.03 7.54
C ILE A 196 9.19 -5.77 7.33
N PRO A 197 9.59 -4.61 7.91
CA PRO A 197 8.91 -3.34 7.64
C PRO A 197 8.92 -3.02 6.14
N TYR A 198 7.78 -2.58 5.58
CA TYR A 198 7.66 -2.35 4.13
C TYR A 198 8.70 -1.37 3.57
N LYS A 199 9.11 -0.36 4.36
CA LYS A 199 10.18 0.58 3.97
C LYS A 199 11.54 -0.13 3.87
N ALA A 200 11.83 -1.06 4.80
CA ALA A 200 13.04 -1.88 4.72
C ALA A 200 13.00 -2.81 3.51
N GLY A 201 11.86 -3.46 3.27
CA GLY A 201 11.64 -4.26 2.06
C GLY A 201 11.88 -3.46 0.77
N ALA A 202 11.38 -2.22 0.70
CA ALA A 202 11.62 -1.35 -0.45
C ALA A 202 13.11 -1.03 -0.65
N GLU A 203 13.89 -0.82 0.43
CA GLU A 203 15.35 -0.63 0.31
C GLU A 203 16.08 -1.92 -0.11
N LEU A 204 15.67 -3.09 0.40
CA LEU A 204 16.22 -4.39 -0.03
C LEU A 204 15.94 -4.67 -1.51
N SER A 205 14.87 -4.14 -2.09
CA SER A 205 14.54 -4.33 -3.50
C SER A 205 15.53 -3.70 -4.48
N TYR A 206 16.44 -2.86 -4.00
CA TYR A 206 17.53 -2.30 -4.81
C TYR A 206 18.76 -3.23 -4.89
N LEU A 207 18.80 -4.28 -4.07
CA LEU A 207 19.90 -5.22 -4.04
C LEU A 207 19.78 -6.24 -5.20
N PRO A 208 20.89 -6.77 -5.70
CA PRO A 208 20.91 -7.85 -6.67
C PRO A 208 20.13 -9.08 -6.19
N VAL A 209 19.60 -9.87 -7.12
CA VAL A 209 18.74 -11.03 -6.84
C VAL A 209 19.46 -12.09 -6.02
N ASP A 210 20.74 -12.32 -6.27
CA ASP A 210 21.60 -13.25 -5.52
C ASP A 210 21.74 -12.83 -4.05
N ILE A 211 21.94 -11.54 -3.79
CA ILE A 211 22.00 -10.99 -2.44
C ILE A 211 20.63 -11.05 -1.75
N GLN A 212 19.54 -10.74 -2.46
CA GLN A 212 18.18 -10.92 -1.90
C GLN A 212 17.94 -12.40 -1.53
N SER A 213 18.39 -13.35 -2.37
CA SER A 213 18.29 -14.78 -2.11
C SER A 213 19.13 -15.18 -0.89
N TYR A 214 20.34 -14.62 -0.77
CA TYR A 214 21.20 -14.84 0.38
C TYR A 214 20.57 -14.35 1.68
N ILE A 215 19.98 -13.15 1.67
CA ILE A 215 19.27 -12.56 2.82
C ILE A 215 18.06 -13.45 3.20
N LEU A 216 17.30 -13.92 2.22
CA LEU A 216 16.15 -14.80 2.48
C LEU A 216 16.56 -16.09 3.18
N LYS A 217 17.67 -16.69 2.76
CA LYS A 217 18.14 -18.00 3.29
C LYS A 217 18.88 -17.89 4.62
N ASN A 218 19.69 -16.86 4.81
CA ASN A 218 20.68 -16.80 5.89
C ASN A 218 20.40 -15.72 6.94
N VAL A 219 19.49 -14.79 6.67
CA VAL A 219 19.20 -13.64 7.53
C VAL A 219 17.76 -13.65 7.99
N ALA A 220 16.83 -13.79 7.03
CA ALA A 220 15.40 -13.71 7.30
C ALA A 220 14.97 -14.89 8.22
N GLY A 221 14.31 -14.55 9.33
CA GLY A 221 13.92 -15.52 10.36
C GLY A 221 14.97 -15.74 11.46
N ILE A 222 16.24 -15.37 11.24
CA ILE A 222 17.30 -15.42 12.26
C ILE A 222 17.52 -14.05 12.88
N TYR A 223 17.57 -13.00 12.05
CA TYR A 223 17.82 -11.64 12.45
C TYR A 223 16.60 -10.74 12.14
N LYS A 224 16.39 -9.75 12.99
CA LYS A 224 15.40 -8.70 12.72
C LYS A 224 15.98 -7.76 11.65
N ILE A 225 15.21 -7.53 10.58
CA ILE A 225 15.62 -6.64 9.50
C ILE A 225 15.03 -5.25 9.75
N SER A 226 15.89 -4.29 10.05
CA SER A 226 15.50 -2.89 10.26
C SER A 226 15.69 -2.05 9.00
N LEU A 227 15.03 -0.88 8.95
CA LEU A 227 15.21 0.08 7.85
C LEU A 227 16.67 0.57 7.75
N ALA A 228 17.32 0.81 8.90
CA ALA A 228 18.71 1.29 8.94
C ALA A 228 19.68 0.28 8.31
N GLN A 229 19.54 -1.00 8.64
CA GLN A 229 20.34 -2.08 8.06
C GLN A 229 20.09 -2.23 6.55
N ALA A 230 18.83 -2.16 6.11
CA ALA A 230 18.49 -2.22 4.68
C ALA A 230 19.10 -1.03 3.90
N GLN A 231 19.11 0.17 4.49
CA GLN A 231 19.77 1.35 3.92
C GLN A 231 21.29 1.22 3.90
N GLU A 232 21.91 0.63 4.92
CA GLU A 232 23.35 0.36 4.95
C GLU A 232 23.74 -0.60 3.82
N LEU A 233 23.00 -1.70 3.65
CA LEU A 233 23.21 -2.64 2.55
C LEU A 233 23.09 -1.97 1.18
N LYS A 234 22.08 -1.11 0.99
CA LYS A 234 21.93 -0.36 -0.25
C LYS A 234 23.11 0.58 -0.50
N LYS A 235 23.65 1.23 0.52
CA LYS A 235 24.87 2.05 0.39
C LYS A 235 26.08 1.21 -0.02
N LEU A 236 26.27 0.03 0.60
CA LEU A 236 27.34 -0.89 0.24
C LEU A 236 27.20 -1.37 -1.22
N ASN A 237 25.97 -1.63 -1.68
CA ASN A 237 25.69 -1.99 -3.06
C ASN A 237 26.08 -0.86 -4.03
N ASN A 238 25.68 0.38 -3.73
CA ASN A 238 26.00 1.54 -4.56
C ASN A 238 27.50 1.82 -4.64
N ASN A 239 28.26 1.47 -3.60
CA ASN A 239 29.72 1.63 -3.53
C ASN A 239 30.48 0.42 -4.09
N GLY A 240 29.79 -0.62 -4.60
CA GLY A 240 30.42 -1.82 -5.14
C GLY A 240 31.10 -2.71 -4.10
N SER A 241 30.84 -2.51 -2.79
CA SER A 241 31.46 -3.25 -1.68
C SER A 241 30.50 -4.26 -1.02
N LEU A 242 29.39 -4.57 -1.67
CA LEU A 242 28.39 -5.51 -1.17
C LEU A 242 28.84 -6.96 -1.44
N THR A 243 29.11 -7.72 -0.38
CA THR A 243 29.46 -9.14 -0.40
C THR A 243 28.58 -9.90 0.58
N ALA A 244 28.52 -11.24 0.48
CA ALA A 244 27.80 -12.08 1.44
C ALA A 244 28.32 -11.90 2.89
N GLU A 245 29.62 -11.66 3.05
CA GLU A 245 30.24 -11.40 4.36
C GLU A 245 29.82 -10.03 4.91
N SER A 246 29.80 -8.99 4.06
CA SER A 246 29.35 -7.66 4.48
C SER A 246 27.87 -7.66 4.88
N VAL A 247 27.01 -8.46 4.24
CA VAL A 247 25.62 -8.67 4.63
C VAL A 247 25.55 -9.20 6.07
N LEU A 248 26.27 -10.30 6.39
CA LEU A 248 26.27 -10.87 7.73
C LEU A 248 26.84 -9.89 8.76
N THR A 249 27.86 -9.12 8.41
CA THR A 249 28.45 -8.12 9.28
C THR A 249 27.42 -7.05 9.67
N VAL A 250 26.62 -6.55 8.72
CA VAL A 250 25.55 -5.55 8.98
C VAL A 250 24.50 -6.12 9.94
N PHE A 251 24.11 -7.39 9.83
CA PHE A 251 23.10 -7.99 10.70
C PHE A 251 23.65 -8.48 12.04
N LYS A 252 24.94 -8.86 12.12
CA LYS A 252 25.60 -9.26 13.36
C LYS A 252 26.03 -8.08 14.22
N LYS A 253 26.20 -6.86 13.64
CA LYS A 253 26.40 -5.68 14.47
C LYS A 253 25.21 -5.61 15.43
N PRO A 254 25.46 -5.55 16.77
CA PRO A 254 24.38 -5.24 17.68
C PRO A 254 23.73 -3.98 17.10
N SER A 255 22.42 -4.01 16.92
CA SER A 255 21.67 -2.78 16.65
C SER A 255 22.21 -1.82 17.68
N GLU A 256 22.74 -0.65 17.27
CA GLU A 256 22.95 0.42 18.25
C GLU A 256 21.59 0.55 18.91
N ASP A 257 21.50 -0.07 20.07
CA ASP A 257 20.29 0.00 20.88
C ASP A 257 19.97 1.48 20.88
N LYS A 258 18.78 1.81 20.37
CA LYS A 258 18.23 3.12 20.62
C LYS A 258 18.45 3.27 22.09
N LYS A 259 19.52 4.01 22.50
CA LYS A 259 19.81 4.32 23.90
C LYS A 259 18.44 4.50 24.50
N ASP A 260 18.03 3.64 25.41
CA ASP A 260 16.67 3.63 25.93
C ASP A 260 16.35 5.03 26.38
N LYS A 261 15.77 5.79 25.46
CA LYS A 261 15.41 7.18 25.71
C LYS A 261 14.11 7.09 26.50
N ILE A 262 14.24 7.08 27.80
CA ILE A 262 13.12 7.25 28.70
C ILE A 262 12.54 8.64 28.41
N LYS A 263 11.33 8.69 27.88
CA LYS A 263 10.63 9.94 27.63
C LYS A 263 9.93 10.36 28.90
N ILE A 264 10.53 11.35 29.59
CA ILE A 264 9.91 11.96 30.77
C ILE A 264 9.11 13.17 30.31
N THR A 265 7.81 13.18 30.61
CA THR A 265 6.94 14.32 30.33
C THR A 265 6.85 15.18 31.59
N LEU A 266 7.43 16.38 31.56
CA LEU A 266 7.37 17.34 32.66
C LEU A 266 6.30 18.39 32.36
N SER A 267 5.49 18.76 33.38
CA SER A 267 4.51 19.82 33.22
C SER A 267 5.20 21.19 33.16
N LYS A 268 4.70 22.09 32.33
CA LYS A 268 5.23 23.48 32.25
C LYS A 268 5.16 24.21 33.59
N GLY A 269 4.25 23.82 34.48
CA GLY A 269 4.11 24.40 35.82
C GLY A 269 5.36 24.25 36.71
N LEU A 270 6.15 23.18 36.52
CA LEU A 270 7.42 22.97 37.24
C LEU A 270 8.47 24.05 36.93
N PHE A 271 8.36 24.70 35.77
CA PHE A 271 9.31 25.68 35.28
C PHE A 271 8.81 27.13 35.47
N LYS A 272 7.70 27.32 36.20
CA LYS A 272 7.09 28.64 36.41
C LYS A 272 8.09 29.68 36.97
N ASN A 273 8.99 29.24 37.86
CA ASN A 273 10.01 30.09 38.46
C ASN A 273 11.34 30.12 37.68
N TYR A 274 11.47 29.31 36.62
CA TYR A 274 12.70 29.16 35.83
C TYR A 274 12.40 29.09 34.32
N PRO A 275 11.75 30.12 33.77
CA PRO A 275 11.29 30.08 32.37
C PRO A 275 12.43 29.98 31.34
N GLU A 276 13.64 30.44 31.72
CA GLU A 276 14.83 30.38 30.87
C GLU A 276 15.28 28.95 30.56
N LEU A 277 14.99 27.98 31.45
CA LEU A 277 15.34 26.57 31.22
C LEU A 277 14.51 25.92 30.10
N LEU A 278 13.36 26.47 29.75
CA LEU A 278 12.52 25.97 28.64
C LEU A 278 13.04 26.45 27.29
N LYS A 279 13.88 27.47 27.20
CA LYS A 279 14.42 28.01 25.95
C LYS A 279 15.56 27.16 25.39
N ASP A 280 16.28 26.42 26.24
CA ASP A 280 17.40 25.56 25.83
C ASP A 280 17.24 24.14 26.41
N THR A 281 16.71 23.25 25.56
CA THR A 281 16.49 21.84 25.89
C THR A 281 17.79 21.07 26.16
N GLY A 282 18.91 21.48 25.55
CA GLY A 282 20.24 20.87 25.80
C GLY A 282 20.77 21.19 27.18
N LYS A 283 20.57 22.44 27.67
CA LYS A 283 20.94 22.88 29.02
C LYS A 283 20.09 22.17 30.05
N LEU A 284 18.78 22.05 29.79
CA LEU A 284 17.86 21.30 30.66
C LEU A 284 18.29 19.83 30.81
N GLN A 285 18.68 19.19 29.70
CA GLN A 285 19.11 17.79 29.69
C GLN A 285 20.40 17.56 30.48
N LYS A 286 21.36 18.49 30.41
CA LYS A 286 22.59 18.45 31.20
C LYS A 286 22.29 18.60 32.70
N LEU A 287 21.48 19.58 33.09
CA LEU A 287 21.07 19.79 34.48
C LEU A 287 20.35 18.56 35.04
N PHE A 288 19.46 17.97 34.29
CA PHE A 288 18.75 16.77 34.71
C PHE A 288 19.69 15.58 34.89
N SER A 289 20.66 15.40 33.99
CA SER A 289 21.67 14.34 34.10
C SER A 289 22.58 14.53 35.34
N GLN A 290 22.92 15.76 35.65
CA GLN A 290 23.69 16.09 36.83
C GLN A 290 22.88 15.84 38.13
N PHE A 291 21.62 16.25 38.14
CA PHE A 291 20.70 16.00 39.26
C PHE A 291 20.55 14.51 39.55
N ILE A 292 20.37 13.68 38.49
CA ILE A 292 20.26 12.23 38.69
C ILE A 292 21.53 11.64 39.30
N LYS A 293 22.71 12.07 38.87
CA LYS A 293 24.00 11.61 39.45
C LYS A 293 24.09 11.97 40.92
N GLU A 294 23.87 13.24 41.25
CA GLU A 294 23.93 13.73 42.65
C GLU A 294 22.90 13.04 43.53
N TYR A 295 21.68 12.77 42.99
CA TYR A 295 20.64 12.07 43.73
C TYR A 295 20.99 10.59 43.96
N ALA A 296 21.52 9.91 42.95
CA ALA A 296 21.95 8.51 43.06
C ALA A 296 23.08 8.35 44.07
N GLU A 297 24.10 9.22 44.03
CA GLU A 297 25.21 9.25 45.02
C GLU A 297 24.72 9.46 46.46
N ARG A 298 23.73 10.34 46.65
CA ARG A 298 23.13 10.57 47.99
C ARG A 298 22.30 9.40 48.51
N GLN A 299 21.77 8.56 47.64
CA GLN A 299 20.94 7.41 48.00
C GLN A 299 21.73 6.10 48.04
N GLY A 300 23.05 6.14 47.68
CA GLY A 300 23.92 4.96 47.69
C GLY A 300 23.71 3.98 46.55
N TYR A 301 23.20 4.47 45.39
CA TYR A 301 23.09 3.70 44.15
C TYR A 301 24.39 3.76 43.35
#